data_ef81ccda53a3bd6cc2fe5f4d762c6f31
#
_entry.id   ef81ccda53a3bd6cc2fe5f4d762c6f31
#
_cell.length_a   1.000
_cell.length_b   1.000
_cell.length_c   1.000
_cell.angle_alpha   90.00
_cell.angle_beta   90.00
_cell.angle_gamma   90.00
#
_symmetry.space_group_name_H-M   'P 1'
#
loop_
_entity.id
_entity.type
_entity.pdbx_description
1 polymer ?
#
loop_
_entity_poly.entity_id
_entity_poly.type
_entity_poly.pdbx_seq_one_letter_code
_entity_poly.pdbx_strand_id
1 'polypeptide(L)'
;MKSDKVMDSVVRIKKIIFIVIINTLLCVNILYANNLSSKIDKAKVVTLYGRKTTVNEMDTVTFGMYPQDSASKISIKDIDWIVLEKDVKNRKALLFSKYILDCKQFNDIYGQVTWKDCTLRKWLNNDFYNYAFNDAEKDSIILSNIVTKNNGNEVTEDKVFLLDMVDIDKYFRQFDLSTDNPKLATKGTVYARSIHDGGLNLWVRTNDKWCQGNSYFYLREMGVSTTNIAAVGSGGNIYGSVYHGSERIVNVNEKDGGVRPAIWVSY
;
A
#
# COMPACT_ATOMS: atom_id res chain seq x y z
N MET A 1 20.35 -4.39 -57.40
CA MET A 1 19.15 -5.26 -57.58
C MET A 1 19.03 -6.45 -56.60
N LYS A 2 20.09 -7.27 -56.34
CA LYS A 2 19.98 -8.33 -55.28
C LYS A 2 20.01 -7.79 -53.83
N SER A 3 20.76 -6.73 -53.56
CA SER A 3 20.89 -6.08 -52.24
C SER A 3 19.59 -5.46 -51.74
N ASP A 4 18.85 -4.79 -52.65
CA ASP A 4 17.63 -4.09 -52.33
C ASP A 4 16.49 -5.02 -51.93
N LYS A 5 16.38 -6.20 -52.61
CA LYS A 5 15.39 -7.23 -52.26
C LYS A 5 15.64 -7.88 -50.87
N VAL A 6 16.92 -8.03 -50.48
CA VAL A 6 17.28 -8.57 -49.17
C VAL A 6 16.97 -7.55 -48.10
N MET A 7 17.25 -6.26 -48.30
CA MET A 7 16.94 -5.20 -47.35
C MET A 7 15.43 -5.04 -47.15
N ASP A 8 14.64 -5.15 -48.20
CA ASP A 8 13.17 -5.08 -48.11
C ASP A 8 12.58 -6.28 -47.36
N SER A 9 13.12 -7.46 -47.51
CA SER A 9 12.70 -8.65 -46.77
C SER A 9 13.05 -8.55 -45.27
N VAL A 10 14.19 -8.00 -44.91
CA VAL A 10 14.60 -7.79 -43.50
C VAL A 10 13.70 -6.74 -42.82
N VAL A 11 13.35 -5.68 -43.51
CA VAL A 11 12.41 -4.67 -43.02
C VAL A 11 11.01 -5.24 -42.79
N ARG A 12 10.52 -6.08 -43.71
CA ARG A 12 9.23 -6.78 -43.56
C ARG A 12 9.24 -7.75 -42.37
N ILE A 13 10.29 -8.52 -42.20
CA ILE A 13 10.44 -9.44 -41.06
C ILE A 13 10.44 -8.66 -39.73
N LYS A 14 11.21 -7.57 -39.64
CA LYS A 14 11.21 -6.72 -38.43
C LYS A 14 9.82 -6.15 -38.11
N LYS A 15 9.07 -5.70 -39.11
CA LYS A 15 7.68 -5.24 -38.93
C LYS A 15 6.76 -6.36 -38.44
N ILE A 16 6.87 -7.57 -38.98
CA ILE A 16 6.06 -8.72 -38.55
C ILE A 16 6.40 -9.08 -37.09
N ILE A 17 7.67 -9.18 -36.76
CA ILE A 17 8.12 -9.47 -35.38
C ILE A 17 7.59 -8.40 -34.41
N PHE A 18 7.68 -7.12 -34.77
CA PHE A 18 7.17 -6.01 -33.95
C PHE A 18 5.66 -6.11 -33.74
N ILE A 19 4.88 -6.41 -34.78
CA ILE A 19 3.42 -6.60 -34.68
C ILE A 19 3.09 -7.81 -33.79
N VAL A 20 3.81 -8.92 -33.92
CA VAL A 20 3.60 -10.11 -33.06
C VAL A 20 3.90 -9.79 -31.60
N ILE A 21 4.99 -9.07 -31.32
CA ILE A 21 5.34 -8.66 -29.94
C ILE A 21 4.24 -7.75 -29.36
N ILE A 22 3.76 -6.75 -30.11
CA ILE A 22 2.68 -5.86 -29.63
C ILE A 22 1.41 -6.66 -29.35
N ASN A 23 1.01 -7.56 -30.25
CA ASN A 23 -0.21 -8.36 -30.06
C ASN A 23 -0.07 -9.32 -28.86
N THR A 24 1.08 -9.93 -28.64
CA THR A 24 1.32 -10.77 -27.45
C THR A 24 1.28 -9.96 -26.17
N LEU A 25 1.89 -8.79 -26.11
CA LEU A 25 1.81 -7.89 -24.98
C LEU A 25 0.37 -7.44 -24.69
N LEU A 26 -0.39 -7.10 -25.72
CA LEU A 26 -1.81 -6.73 -25.60
C LEU A 26 -2.65 -7.89 -25.05
N CYS A 27 -2.45 -9.11 -25.54
CA CYS A 27 -3.13 -10.30 -25.04
C CYS A 27 -2.80 -10.58 -23.56
N VAL A 28 -1.53 -10.43 -23.15
CA VAL A 28 -1.12 -10.61 -21.77
C VAL A 28 -1.79 -9.58 -20.86
N ASN A 29 -1.82 -8.30 -21.27
CA ASN A 29 -2.47 -7.24 -20.51
C ASN A 29 -3.98 -7.47 -20.35
N ILE A 30 -4.66 -7.91 -21.40
CA ILE A 30 -6.09 -8.24 -21.36
C ILE A 30 -6.36 -9.42 -20.41
N LEU A 31 -5.57 -10.47 -20.48
CA LEU A 31 -5.69 -11.62 -19.58
C LEU A 31 -5.44 -11.23 -18.12
N TYR A 32 -4.47 -10.37 -17.87
CA TYR A 32 -4.17 -9.85 -16.53
C TYR A 32 -5.33 -9.02 -15.98
N ALA A 33 -5.85 -8.06 -16.76
CA ALA A 33 -6.99 -7.23 -16.38
C ALA A 33 -8.24 -8.08 -16.09
N ASN A 34 -8.54 -9.09 -16.90
CA ASN A 34 -9.67 -10.00 -16.69
C ASN A 34 -9.50 -10.82 -15.39
N ASN A 35 -8.27 -11.25 -15.07
CA ASN A 35 -7.97 -11.98 -13.83
C ASN A 35 -8.17 -11.09 -12.61
N LEU A 36 -7.62 -9.88 -12.62
CA LEU A 36 -7.79 -8.89 -11.55
C LEU A 36 -9.27 -8.55 -11.34
N SER A 37 -10.00 -8.27 -12.41
CA SER A 37 -11.43 -8.02 -12.38
C SER A 37 -12.20 -9.16 -11.69
N SER A 38 -11.97 -10.41 -12.10
CA SER A 38 -12.63 -11.58 -11.50
C SER A 38 -12.33 -11.72 -10.00
N LYS A 39 -11.10 -11.44 -9.58
CA LYS A 39 -10.71 -11.47 -8.16
C LYS A 39 -11.42 -10.38 -7.37
N ILE A 40 -11.42 -9.14 -7.87
CA ILE A 40 -12.06 -8.00 -7.20
C ILE A 40 -13.57 -8.18 -7.13
N ASP A 41 -14.23 -8.65 -8.20
CA ASP A 41 -15.68 -8.85 -8.20
C ASP A 41 -16.13 -9.86 -7.13
N LYS A 42 -15.36 -10.91 -6.90
CA LYS A 42 -15.65 -11.96 -5.91
C LYS A 42 -15.28 -11.56 -4.47
N ALA A 43 -14.27 -10.72 -4.28
CA ALA A 43 -13.82 -10.34 -2.95
C ALA A 43 -14.89 -9.54 -2.20
N LYS A 44 -15.07 -9.80 -0.91
CA LYS A 44 -15.96 -9.01 -0.04
C LYS A 44 -15.26 -7.74 0.43
N VAL A 45 -16.02 -6.66 0.50
CA VAL A 45 -15.54 -5.40 1.07
C VAL A 45 -15.43 -5.51 2.59
N VAL A 46 -14.38 -4.97 3.18
CA VAL A 46 -14.08 -5.10 4.61
C VAL A 46 -15.22 -4.69 5.54
N THR A 47 -15.98 -3.69 5.16
CA THR A 47 -17.13 -3.17 5.96
C THR A 47 -18.27 -4.18 6.10
N LEU A 48 -18.33 -5.22 5.28
CA LEU A 48 -19.34 -6.28 5.34
C LEU A 48 -19.02 -7.35 6.38
N TYR A 49 -17.78 -7.40 6.90
CA TYR A 49 -17.37 -8.37 7.90
C TYR A 49 -17.93 -8.01 9.30
N GLY A 50 -18.21 -9.05 10.07
CA GLY A 50 -18.71 -8.91 11.45
C GLY A 50 -17.72 -8.24 12.40
N ARG A 51 -18.21 -7.81 13.59
CA ARG A 51 -17.38 -7.07 14.58
C ARG A 51 -16.14 -7.82 15.07
N LYS A 52 -16.15 -9.17 15.06
CA LYS A 52 -15.05 -10.01 15.54
C LYS A 52 -14.08 -10.46 14.43
N THR A 53 -14.30 -10.04 13.19
CA THR A 53 -13.43 -10.43 12.07
C THR A 53 -12.06 -9.82 12.22
N THR A 54 -11.02 -10.62 12.19
CA THR A 54 -9.61 -10.17 12.19
C THR A 54 -9.13 -9.96 10.76
N VAL A 55 -8.01 -9.25 10.61
CA VAL A 55 -7.39 -9.04 9.28
C VAL A 55 -7.05 -10.37 8.57
N ASN A 56 -6.76 -11.42 9.32
CA ASN A 56 -6.42 -12.74 8.75
C ASN A 56 -7.61 -13.47 8.12
N GLU A 57 -8.83 -13.15 8.55
CA GLU A 57 -10.07 -13.75 8.08
C GLU A 57 -10.71 -12.99 6.90
N MET A 58 -10.12 -11.86 6.47
CA MET A 58 -10.61 -11.07 5.36
C MET A 58 -10.23 -11.69 4.02
N ASP A 59 -11.14 -11.60 3.05
CA ASP A 59 -10.83 -11.94 1.66
C ASP A 59 -9.75 -11.01 1.12
N THR A 60 -8.83 -11.57 0.34
CA THR A 60 -7.76 -10.80 -0.29
C THR A 60 -7.74 -11.01 -1.80
N VAL A 61 -7.20 -10.01 -2.48
CA VAL A 61 -6.80 -10.10 -3.88
C VAL A 61 -5.28 -9.96 -3.96
N THR A 62 -4.64 -10.70 -4.83
CA THR A 62 -3.20 -10.59 -5.07
C THR A 62 -2.93 -9.60 -6.20
N PHE A 63 -1.99 -8.67 -5.97
CA PHE A 63 -1.61 -7.65 -6.95
C PHE A 63 -0.23 -7.08 -6.61
N GLY A 64 0.70 -7.06 -7.57
CA GLY A 64 2.08 -6.69 -7.31
C GLY A 64 2.85 -7.71 -6.49
N MET A 65 4.15 -7.52 -6.38
CA MET A 65 5.08 -8.42 -5.69
C MET A 65 6.04 -7.62 -4.81
N TYR A 66 6.34 -8.14 -3.60
CA TYR A 66 7.28 -7.50 -2.70
C TYR A 66 8.04 -8.52 -1.84
N PRO A 67 9.23 -8.22 -1.31
CA PRO A 67 9.89 -9.08 -0.33
C PRO A 67 9.01 -9.32 0.90
N GLN A 68 8.83 -10.58 1.33
CA GLN A 68 7.95 -10.90 2.45
C GLN A 68 8.53 -11.90 3.46
N ASP A 69 9.14 -12.99 2.99
CA ASP A 69 9.44 -14.15 3.85
C ASP A 69 10.86 -14.19 4.42
N SER A 70 11.74 -13.31 4.01
CA SER A 70 13.12 -13.30 4.46
C SER A 70 13.59 -11.88 4.77
N ALA A 71 14.65 -11.77 5.54
CA ALA A 71 15.34 -10.50 5.82
C ALA A 71 15.99 -9.89 4.57
N SER A 72 16.18 -10.67 3.52
CA SER A 72 16.74 -10.23 2.26
C SER A 72 15.66 -10.03 1.20
N LYS A 73 15.92 -9.19 0.18
CA LYS A 73 15.03 -8.96 -0.96
C LYS A 73 14.94 -10.14 -1.94
N ILE A 74 15.48 -11.33 -1.58
CA ILE A 74 15.52 -12.49 -2.47
C ILE A 74 14.17 -13.22 -2.53
N SER A 75 13.40 -13.24 -1.43
CA SER A 75 12.09 -13.90 -1.38
C SER A 75 10.98 -12.92 -1.72
N ILE A 76 10.71 -12.74 -3.01
CA ILE A 76 9.65 -11.88 -3.53
C ILE A 76 8.39 -12.70 -3.69
N LYS A 77 7.25 -12.22 -3.16
CA LYS A 77 5.93 -12.86 -3.23
C LYS A 77 4.84 -11.87 -3.58
N ASP A 78 3.74 -12.40 -4.09
CA ASP A 78 2.51 -11.63 -4.33
C ASP A 78 2.11 -10.87 -3.07
N ILE A 79 1.72 -9.61 -3.24
CA ILE A 79 1.15 -8.81 -2.17
C ILE A 79 -0.33 -9.14 -2.04
N ASP A 80 -0.75 -9.51 -0.82
CA ASP A 80 -2.15 -9.65 -0.47
C ASP A 80 -2.77 -8.30 -0.12
N TRP A 81 -3.89 -7.97 -0.74
CA TRP A 81 -4.63 -6.73 -0.52
C TRP A 81 -6.05 -7.00 -0.06
N ILE A 82 -6.51 -6.26 0.93
CA ILE A 82 -7.90 -6.20 1.38
C ILE A 82 -8.64 -5.21 0.49
N VAL A 83 -9.84 -5.56 0.03
CA VAL A 83 -10.69 -4.66 -0.75
C VAL A 83 -11.50 -3.77 0.21
N LEU A 84 -11.16 -2.48 0.29
CA LEU A 84 -11.86 -1.52 1.15
C LEU A 84 -13.11 -0.96 0.49
N GLU A 85 -13.05 -0.69 -0.81
CA GLU A 85 -14.15 -0.08 -1.57
C GLU A 85 -14.20 -0.62 -2.99
N LYS A 86 -15.40 -0.75 -3.55
CA LYS A 86 -15.64 -1.04 -4.96
C LYS A 86 -16.56 0.03 -5.53
N ASP A 87 -16.09 0.75 -6.51
CA ASP A 87 -16.91 1.59 -7.38
C ASP A 87 -17.21 0.81 -8.66
N VAL A 88 -18.28 0.04 -8.62
CA VAL A 88 -18.69 -0.85 -9.72
C VAL A 88 -19.01 -0.05 -10.98
N LYS A 89 -19.56 1.16 -10.85
CA LYS A 89 -19.93 2.03 -11.98
C LYS A 89 -18.69 2.47 -12.76
N ASN A 90 -17.64 2.84 -12.06
CA ASN A 90 -16.39 3.34 -12.66
C ASN A 90 -15.32 2.25 -12.77
N ARG A 91 -15.65 1.00 -12.43
CA ARG A 91 -14.74 -0.15 -12.48
C ARG A 91 -13.42 0.12 -11.76
N LYS A 92 -13.49 0.62 -10.51
CA LYS A 92 -12.31 0.86 -9.67
C LYS A 92 -12.50 0.32 -8.27
N ALA A 93 -11.40 -0.06 -7.64
CA ALA A 93 -11.39 -0.56 -6.26
C ALA A 93 -10.26 0.06 -5.47
N LEU A 94 -10.51 0.32 -4.18
CA LEU A 94 -9.50 0.69 -3.21
C LEU A 94 -8.97 -0.57 -2.54
N LEU A 95 -7.68 -0.79 -2.68
CA LEU A 95 -6.94 -1.91 -2.10
C LEU A 95 -6.04 -1.39 -0.97
N PHE A 96 -6.02 -2.11 0.15
CA PHE A 96 -5.18 -1.83 1.32
C PHE A 96 -4.35 -3.07 1.64
N SER A 97 -3.05 -2.95 1.77
CA SER A 97 -2.21 -4.13 2.00
C SER A 97 -2.64 -4.87 3.28
N LYS A 98 -2.68 -6.20 3.22
CA LYS A 98 -3.08 -7.04 4.35
C LYS A 98 -2.11 -6.90 5.52
N TYR A 99 -0.83 -6.86 5.21
CA TYR A 99 0.26 -6.78 6.18
C TYR A 99 1.05 -5.47 6.02
N ILE A 100 1.83 -5.13 7.03
CA ILE A 100 2.87 -4.10 6.93
C ILE A 100 3.97 -4.67 6.04
N LEU A 101 4.29 -4.00 4.94
CA LEU A 101 5.20 -4.49 3.91
C LEU A 101 6.64 -4.07 4.13
N ASP A 102 6.88 -2.93 4.77
CA ASP A 102 8.22 -2.38 5.00
C ASP A 102 8.27 -1.62 6.33
N CYS A 103 9.48 -1.29 6.77
CA CYS A 103 9.77 -0.42 7.90
C CYS A 103 10.55 0.79 7.37
N LYS A 104 10.00 1.99 7.54
CA LYS A 104 10.57 3.26 7.07
C LYS A 104 10.32 4.38 8.08
N GLN A 105 11.15 5.42 8.04
CA GLN A 105 10.79 6.68 8.66
C GLN A 105 9.70 7.37 7.83
N PHE A 106 8.78 8.10 8.47
CA PHE A 106 7.83 8.95 7.73
C PHE A 106 8.56 10.09 7.03
N ASN A 107 9.53 10.67 7.74
CA ASN A 107 10.49 11.61 7.17
C ASN A 107 11.89 11.36 7.72
N ASP A 108 12.90 11.35 6.87
CA ASP A 108 14.28 10.99 7.25
C ASP A 108 14.89 11.96 8.26
N ILE A 109 14.44 13.23 8.25
CA ILE A 109 14.92 14.30 9.12
C ILE A 109 13.81 14.70 10.09
N TYR A 110 14.14 14.83 11.38
CA TYR A 110 13.23 15.41 12.37
C TYR A 110 12.96 16.87 12.04
N GLY A 111 11.69 17.23 11.97
CA GLY A 111 11.25 18.60 11.67
C GLY A 111 9.78 18.65 11.27
N GLN A 112 9.31 19.87 11.01
CA GLN A 112 7.96 20.05 10.50
C GLN A 112 7.86 19.55 9.06
N VAL A 113 6.91 18.65 8.81
CA VAL A 113 6.67 18.08 7.48
C VAL A 113 5.20 17.67 7.38
N THR A 114 4.67 17.65 6.17
CA THR A 114 3.34 17.09 5.89
C THR A 114 3.45 15.90 4.95
N TRP A 115 2.34 15.22 4.69
CA TRP A 115 2.30 14.12 3.72
C TRP A 115 2.88 14.52 2.36
N LYS A 116 2.56 15.71 1.89
CA LYS A 116 2.99 16.23 0.59
C LYS A 116 4.51 16.21 0.40
N ASP A 117 5.25 16.54 1.44
CA ASP A 117 6.70 16.78 1.34
C ASP A 117 7.54 15.68 1.96
N CYS A 118 6.94 14.74 2.72
CA CYS A 118 7.66 13.69 3.44
C CYS A 118 8.43 12.74 2.50
N THR A 119 9.51 12.18 3.02
CA THR A 119 10.35 11.24 2.26
C THR A 119 9.63 9.91 2.01
N LEU A 120 8.76 9.48 2.91
CA LEU A 120 7.98 8.24 2.74
C LEU A 120 7.03 8.31 1.54
N ARG A 121 6.30 9.42 1.34
CA ARG A 121 5.45 9.60 0.17
C ARG A 121 6.24 9.54 -1.14
N LYS A 122 7.40 10.19 -1.17
CA LYS A 122 8.30 10.17 -2.34
C LYS A 122 8.76 8.75 -2.64
N TRP A 123 9.17 8.02 -1.61
CA TRP A 123 9.59 6.62 -1.74
C TRP A 123 8.44 5.72 -2.20
N LEU A 124 7.22 5.86 -1.66
CA LEU A 124 6.05 5.08 -2.06
C LEU A 124 5.70 5.28 -3.53
N ASN A 125 5.75 6.52 -4.03
CA ASN A 125 5.36 6.86 -5.39
C ASN A 125 6.49 6.71 -6.42
N ASN A 126 7.72 6.39 -5.99
CA ASN A 126 8.87 6.15 -6.84
C ASN A 126 9.44 4.74 -6.63
N ASP A 127 10.20 4.51 -5.56
CA ASP A 127 10.96 3.28 -5.37
C ASP A 127 10.04 2.06 -5.17
N PHE A 128 9.08 2.17 -4.23
CA PHE A 128 8.11 1.11 -3.97
C PHE A 128 7.25 0.83 -5.20
N TYR A 129 6.67 1.86 -5.82
CA TYR A 129 5.83 1.73 -7.01
C TYR A 129 6.55 1.05 -8.16
N ASN A 130 7.79 1.45 -8.44
CA ASN A 130 8.56 0.87 -9.53
C ASN A 130 9.06 -0.54 -9.25
N TYR A 131 9.32 -0.86 -7.99
CA TYR A 131 9.78 -2.19 -7.58
C TYR A 131 8.63 -3.20 -7.49
N ALA A 132 7.49 -2.79 -6.90
CA ALA A 132 6.41 -3.70 -6.55
C ALA A 132 5.50 -4.07 -7.73
N PHE A 133 5.44 -3.25 -8.78
CA PHE A 133 4.47 -3.42 -9.85
C PHE A 133 5.15 -3.52 -11.23
N ASN A 134 4.76 -4.52 -12.01
CA ASN A 134 5.12 -4.63 -13.42
C ASN A 134 4.31 -3.63 -14.28
N ASP A 135 4.63 -3.52 -15.56
CA ASP A 135 4.02 -2.51 -16.44
C ASP A 135 2.50 -2.69 -16.59
N ALA A 136 2.01 -3.92 -16.71
CA ALA A 136 0.57 -4.20 -16.80
C ALA A 136 -0.18 -3.84 -15.50
N GLU A 137 0.47 -4.05 -14.35
CA GLU A 137 -0.06 -3.64 -13.05
C GLU A 137 -0.05 -2.12 -12.90
N LYS A 138 1.02 -1.46 -13.33
CA LYS A 138 1.14 0.00 -13.33
C LYS A 138 0.06 0.67 -14.16
N ASP A 139 -0.33 0.08 -15.29
CA ASP A 139 -1.42 0.57 -16.14
C ASP A 139 -2.79 0.50 -15.45
N SER A 140 -2.95 -0.42 -14.50
CA SER A 140 -4.16 -0.55 -13.69
C SER A 140 -4.19 0.38 -12.48
N ILE A 141 -3.04 0.88 -12.00
CA ILE A 141 -2.97 1.77 -10.83
C ILE A 141 -3.39 3.19 -11.21
N ILE A 142 -4.40 3.70 -10.53
CA ILE A 142 -4.98 5.02 -10.79
C ILE A 142 -4.19 6.09 -10.04
N LEU A 143 -3.70 7.10 -10.76
CA LEU A 143 -3.21 8.33 -10.13
C LEU A 143 -4.41 9.04 -9.48
N SER A 144 -4.40 9.18 -8.18
CA SER A 144 -5.55 9.60 -7.38
C SER A 144 -5.28 10.91 -6.66
N ASN A 145 -6.27 11.81 -6.66
CA ASN A 145 -6.25 12.99 -5.80
C ASN A 145 -6.54 12.57 -4.36
N ILE A 146 -5.53 12.66 -3.51
CA ILE A 146 -5.58 12.30 -2.10
C ILE A 146 -5.69 13.56 -1.27
N VAL A 147 -6.77 13.68 -0.51
CA VAL A 147 -7.01 14.81 0.40
C VAL A 147 -6.61 14.39 1.80
N THR A 148 -5.67 15.11 2.40
CA THR A 148 -5.29 14.95 3.82
C THR A 148 -5.83 16.13 4.60
N LYS A 149 -6.67 15.88 5.60
CA LYS A 149 -7.42 16.94 6.30
C LYS A 149 -6.61 17.77 7.30
N ASN A 150 -5.34 17.48 7.49
CA ASN A 150 -4.49 18.27 8.36
C ASN A 150 -4.19 19.64 7.77
N ASN A 151 -4.26 20.66 8.62
CA ASN A 151 -3.86 22.03 8.32
C ASN A 151 -4.42 22.63 7.00
N GLY A 152 -5.69 22.32 6.68
CA GLY A 152 -6.38 22.99 5.60
C GLY A 152 -6.58 22.21 4.30
N ASN A 153 -6.77 20.90 4.34
CA ASN A 153 -7.06 20.07 3.17
C ASN A 153 -5.91 20.09 2.13
N GLU A 154 -4.78 19.54 2.50
CA GLU A 154 -3.68 19.31 1.57
C GLU A 154 -4.07 18.28 0.52
N VAL A 155 -3.90 18.62 -0.76
CA VAL A 155 -4.19 17.73 -1.89
C VAL A 155 -2.89 17.28 -2.54
N THR A 156 -2.75 15.96 -2.71
CA THR A 156 -1.63 15.36 -3.46
C THR A 156 -2.15 14.41 -4.52
N GLU A 157 -1.38 14.24 -5.59
CA GLU A 157 -1.62 13.21 -6.61
C GLU A 157 -0.71 12.03 -6.33
N ASP A 158 -1.29 10.89 -5.95
CA ASP A 158 -0.56 9.70 -5.54
C ASP A 158 -1.05 8.44 -6.24
N LYS A 159 -0.13 7.59 -6.64
CA LYS A 159 -0.39 6.22 -7.09
C LYS A 159 -0.45 5.25 -5.91
N VAL A 160 0.42 5.48 -4.94
CA VAL A 160 0.50 4.71 -3.70
C VAL A 160 0.47 5.67 -2.51
N PHE A 161 -0.41 5.42 -1.56
CA PHE A 161 -0.61 6.31 -0.41
C PHE A 161 -0.85 5.53 0.88
N LEU A 162 -0.86 6.23 2.00
CA LEU A 162 -1.32 5.71 3.29
C LEU A 162 -2.76 6.15 3.53
N LEU A 163 -3.51 5.39 4.31
CA LEU A 163 -4.82 5.83 4.79
C LEU A 163 -4.67 6.97 5.80
N ASP A 164 -5.72 7.78 5.97
CA ASP A 164 -5.85 8.74 7.07
C ASP A 164 -6.96 8.33 8.05
N MET A 165 -7.22 9.17 9.04
CA MET A 165 -8.25 8.95 10.05
C MET A 165 -9.65 8.88 9.45
N VAL A 166 -9.93 9.65 8.39
CA VAL A 166 -11.23 9.65 7.71
C VAL A 166 -11.45 8.32 6.99
N ASP A 167 -10.39 7.79 6.37
CA ASP A 167 -10.42 6.47 5.75
C ASP A 167 -10.63 5.37 6.81
N ILE A 168 -9.92 5.47 7.95
CA ILE A 168 -10.07 4.53 9.06
C ILE A 168 -11.51 4.51 9.58
N ASP A 169 -12.09 5.67 9.84
CA ASP A 169 -13.48 5.76 10.28
C ASP A 169 -14.44 5.20 9.22
N LYS A 170 -14.27 5.59 7.97
CA LYS A 170 -15.12 5.16 6.86
C LYS A 170 -15.13 3.64 6.67
N TYR A 171 -13.96 3.00 6.66
CA TYR A 171 -13.85 1.59 6.27
C TYR A 171 -13.86 0.62 7.44
N PHE A 172 -13.39 1.05 8.61
CA PHE A 172 -13.27 0.17 9.79
C PHE A 172 -14.23 0.51 10.90
N ARG A 173 -14.97 1.63 10.78
CA ARG A 173 -15.94 2.12 11.78
C ARG A 173 -15.34 2.19 13.18
N GLN A 174 -14.22 2.87 13.27
CA GLN A 174 -13.50 3.08 14.52
C GLN A 174 -14.08 4.30 15.25
N PHE A 175 -15.21 4.13 15.93
CA PHE A 175 -15.89 5.23 16.66
C PHE A 175 -15.13 5.64 17.93
N ASP A 176 -14.45 4.70 18.57
CA ASP A 176 -13.58 4.95 19.70
C ASP A 176 -12.14 4.59 19.31
N LEU A 177 -11.36 5.61 19.01
CA LEU A 177 -10.00 5.48 18.52
C LEU A 177 -9.01 4.96 19.59
N SER A 178 -9.41 4.99 20.88
CA SER A 178 -8.61 4.46 21.98
C SER A 178 -8.76 2.94 22.15
N THR A 179 -9.81 2.32 21.58
CA THR A 179 -10.06 0.90 21.73
C THR A 179 -9.37 0.07 20.66
N ASP A 180 -9.06 -1.16 21.01
CA ASP A 180 -8.49 -2.14 20.10
C ASP A 180 -9.47 -2.50 18.98
N ASN A 181 -8.95 -2.57 17.74
CA ASN A 181 -9.71 -2.95 16.55
C ASN A 181 -9.02 -4.09 15.79
N PRO A 182 -9.46 -5.34 15.93
CA PRO A 182 -8.83 -6.49 15.28
C PRO A 182 -8.87 -6.45 13.74
N LYS A 183 -9.73 -5.63 13.14
CA LYS A 183 -9.76 -5.42 11.68
C LYS A 183 -8.61 -4.56 11.18
N LEU A 184 -8.06 -3.70 12.04
CA LEU A 184 -6.94 -2.83 11.75
C LEU A 184 -5.61 -3.45 12.17
N ALA A 185 -5.59 -4.11 13.32
CA ALA A 185 -4.40 -4.72 13.89
C ALA A 185 -3.78 -5.75 12.93
N THR A 186 -2.49 -5.62 12.65
CA THR A 186 -1.79 -6.51 11.73
C THR A 186 -0.32 -6.68 12.06
N LYS A 187 0.28 -7.72 11.48
CA LYS A 187 1.70 -8.04 11.57
C LYS A 187 2.48 -7.39 10.43
N GLY A 188 3.76 -7.16 10.66
CA GLY A 188 4.70 -6.96 9.58
C GLY A 188 5.05 -8.30 8.91
N THR A 189 5.36 -8.26 7.61
CA THR A 189 6.03 -9.38 6.92
C THR A 189 7.36 -9.71 7.60
N VAL A 190 7.95 -10.87 7.33
CA VAL A 190 9.30 -11.18 7.86
C VAL A 190 10.31 -10.15 7.39
N TYR A 191 10.20 -9.71 6.14
CA TYR A 191 11.02 -8.64 5.59
C TYR A 191 10.86 -7.34 6.36
N ALA A 192 9.63 -6.84 6.56
CA ALA A 192 9.36 -5.61 7.29
C ALA A 192 9.89 -5.63 8.74
N ARG A 193 9.90 -6.82 9.39
CA ARG A 193 10.41 -7.03 10.75
C ARG A 193 11.92 -7.21 10.84
N SER A 194 12.60 -7.30 9.71
CA SER A 194 14.06 -7.41 9.68
C SER A 194 14.71 -6.07 9.96
N ILE A 195 15.98 -6.10 10.34
CA ILE A 195 16.77 -4.88 10.47
C ILE A 195 17.17 -4.42 9.07
N HIS A 196 16.79 -3.19 8.72
CA HIS A 196 17.12 -2.54 7.45
C HIS A 196 18.30 -1.56 7.62
N ASP A 197 18.82 -1.09 6.49
CA ASP A 197 19.87 -0.07 6.45
C ASP A 197 19.48 1.16 7.28
N GLY A 198 20.45 1.75 7.97
CA GLY A 198 20.21 2.89 8.86
C GLY A 198 19.62 2.52 10.23
N GLY A 199 19.53 1.23 10.57
CA GLY A 199 19.02 0.73 11.84
C GLY A 199 17.49 0.78 11.95
N LEU A 200 16.77 0.76 10.82
CA LEU A 200 15.33 0.62 10.79
C LEU A 200 14.94 -0.79 11.29
N ASN A 201 14.06 -0.86 12.28
CA ASN A 201 13.62 -2.12 12.87
C ASN A 201 12.19 -2.00 13.36
N LEU A 202 11.25 -2.61 12.63
CA LEU A 202 9.84 -2.52 12.94
C LEU A 202 9.55 -2.98 14.38
N TRP A 203 8.93 -2.10 15.17
CA TRP A 203 8.52 -2.45 16.51
C TRP A 203 7.44 -3.54 16.51
N VAL A 204 7.62 -4.57 17.31
CA VAL A 204 6.74 -5.75 17.38
C VAL A 204 6.22 -5.93 18.78
N ARG A 205 4.90 -6.08 18.95
CA ARG A 205 4.29 -6.36 20.25
C ARG A 205 4.58 -7.80 20.71
N THR A 206 5.04 -7.95 21.95
CA THR A 206 5.43 -9.26 22.50
C THR A 206 4.57 -9.73 23.67
N ASN A 207 3.84 -8.82 24.33
CA ASN A 207 3.28 -9.04 25.66
C ASN A 207 1.77 -9.34 25.72
N ASP A 208 1.09 -9.44 24.58
CA ASP A 208 -0.37 -9.63 24.55
C ASP A 208 -0.74 -10.80 23.64
N LYS A 209 -1.55 -11.73 24.14
CA LYS A 209 -1.85 -12.98 23.41
C LYS A 209 -2.57 -12.80 22.07
N TRP A 210 -3.50 -11.84 21.97
CA TRP A 210 -4.29 -11.72 20.74
C TRP A 210 -3.62 -10.83 19.67
N CYS A 211 -2.80 -9.87 20.08
CA CYS A 211 -2.05 -9.00 19.16
C CYS A 211 -0.53 -9.25 19.17
N GLN A 212 -0.10 -10.37 19.75
CA GLN A 212 1.30 -10.77 19.74
C GLN A 212 1.83 -10.90 18.31
N GLY A 213 2.95 -10.23 18.04
CA GLY A 213 3.55 -10.16 16.72
C GLY A 213 2.98 -9.06 15.81
N ASN A 214 1.95 -8.33 16.26
CA ASN A 214 1.47 -7.14 15.57
C ASN A 214 2.41 -5.95 15.80
N SER A 215 2.33 -5.00 14.88
CA SER A 215 3.14 -3.78 14.91
C SER A 215 2.25 -2.56 14.68
N TYR A 216 2.77 -1.38 14.94
CA TYR A 216 2.10 -0.15 14.56
C TYR A 216 2.51 0.25 13.13
N PHE A 217 1.67 1.05 12.47
CA PHE A 217 1.94 1.58 11.14
C PHE A 217 1.42 3.01 11.00
N TYR A 218 2.07 3.78 10.14
CA TYR A 218 1.75 5.18 9.92
C TYR A 218 0.42 5.38 9.19
N LEU A 219 -0.26 6.46 9.54
CA LEU A 219 -1.25 7.12 8.70
C LEU A 219 -0.58 8.29 7.94
N ARG A 220 -1.25 8.85 6.91
CA ARG A 220 -0.69 10.02 6.20
C ARG A 220 -0.94 11.33 6.93
N GLU A 221 -1.78 11.31 7.96
CA GLU A 221 -2.18 12.47 8.74
C GLU A 221 -1.16 12.80 9.83
N MET A 222 -0.91 14.10 10.02
CA MET A 222 -0.06 14.55 11.12
C MET A 222 -0.70 14.25 12.47
N GLY A 223 0.12 14.10 13.49
CA GLY A 223 -0.31 13.90 14.85
C GLY A 223 -0.68 15.21 15.56
N VAL A 224 -0.36 15.29 16.85
CA VAL A 224 -0.62 16.49 17.69
C VAL A 224 0.21 17.71 17.26
N SER A 225 1.25 17.53 16.47
CA SER A 225 2.04 18.60 15.87
C SER A 225 2.56 18.19 14.50
N THR A 226 3.10 19.13 13.73
CA THR A 226 3.71 18.89 12.42
C THR A 226 5.05 18.14 12.47
N THR A 227 5.56 17.83 13.67
CA THR A 227 6.73 16.97 13.89
C THR A 227 6.35 15.54 14.30
N ASN A 228 5.03 15.27 14.43
CA ASN A 228 4.50 13.97 14.81
C ASN A 228 3.54 13.45 13.75
N ILE A 229 3.37 12.14 13.70
CA ILE A 229 2.50 11.45 12.75
C ILE A 229 1.43 10.65 13.51
N ALA A 230 0.21 10.62 12.99
CA ALA A 230 -0.81 9.70 13.44
C ALA A 230 -0.46 8.27 13.00
N ALA A 231 -0.78 7.30 13.83
CA ALA A 231 -0.48 5.90 13.57
C ALA A 231 -1.58 4.98 14.10
N VAL A 232 -1.72 3.81 13.49
CA VAL A 232 -2.51 2.71 14.02
C VAL A 232 -1.60 1.85 14.89
N GLY A 233 -1.96 1.68 16.16
CA GLY A 233 -1.22 0.85 17.12
C GLY A 233 -1.34 -0.64 16.83
N SER A 234 -0.52 -1.44 17.52
CA SER A 234 -0.50 -2.91 17.38
C SER A 234 -1.82 -3.59 17.76
N GLY A 235 -2.65 -2.95 18.55
CA GLY A 235 -4.02 -3.38 18.86
C GLY A 235 -5.06 -2.88 17.85
N GLY A 236 -4.69 -2.03 16.91
CA GLY A 236 -5.61 -1.38 15.98
C GLY A 236 -6.24 -0.09 16.51
N ASN A 237 -5.85 0.36 17.69
CA ASN A 237 -6.20 1.67 18.24
C ASN A 237 -5.36 2.77 17.57
N ILE A 238 -5.77 4.03 17.69
CA ILE A 238 -5.09 5.16 17.03
C ILE A 238 -4.16 5.86 18.03
N TYR A 239 -2.96 6.18 17.56
CA TYR A 239 -1.94 6.96 18.29
C TYR A 239 -1.77 8.33 17.66
N GLY A 240 -1.43 9.31 18.49
CA GLY A 240 -0.95 10.62 18.06
C GLY A 240 -2.00 11.53 17.41
N SER A 241 -3.28 11.16 17.43
CA SER A 241 -4.33 11.98 16.84
C SER A 241 -4.61 13.23 17.68
N VAL A 242 -4.82 14.37 17.02
CA VAL A 242 -5.26 15.63 17.63
C VAL A 242 -6.66 15.50 18.25
N TYR A 243 -7.46 14.55 17.78
CA TYR A 243 -8.87 14.40 18.16
C TYR A 243 -9.10 13.40 19.29
N HIS A 244 -8.17 12.47 19.50
CA HIS A 244 -8.31 11.43 20.52
C HIS A 244 -6.92 11.10 21.09
N GLY A 245 -6.62 11.67 22.25
CA GLY A 245 -5.35 11.55 22.91
C GLY A 245 -5.05 10.15 23.40
N SER A 246 -4.34 9.35 22.62
CA SER A 246 -3.48 8.36 23.22
C SER A 246 -2.14 9.05 23.54
N GLU A 247 -1.56 8.76 24.69
CA GLU A 247 -0.33 9.40 25.18
C GLU A 247 0.91 9.11 24.31
N ARG A 248 0.81 8.20 23.33
CA ARG A 248 1.95 7.84 22.47
C ARG A 248 2.11 8.82 21.34
N ILE A 249 3.16 9.61 21.41
CA ILE A 249 3.63 10.46 20.32
C ILE A 249 4.53 9.63 19.41
N VAL A 250 4.30 9.67 18.12
CA VAL A 250 5.15 9.06 17.10
C VAL A 250 5.80 10.18 16.30
N ASN A 251 7.12 10.34 16.43
CA ASN A 251 7.86 11.36 15.69
C ASN A 251 7.99 10.99 14.22
N VAL A 252 8.06 12.00 13.34
CA VAL A 252 8.17 11.78 11.88
C VAL A 252 9.43 11.02 11.47
N ASN A 253 10.47 11.00 12.30
CA ASN A 253 11.73 10.30 12.04
C ASN A 253 11.93 9.02 12.87
N GLU A 254 10.86 8.44 13.45
CA GLU A 254 10.96 7.15 14.13
C GLU A 254 11.45 6.05 13.18
N LYS A 255 12.36 5.21 13.69
CA LYS A 255 13.02 4.16 12.90
C LYS A 255 12.32 2.79 12.99
N ASP A 256 11.17 2.72 13.64
CA ASP A 256 10.47 1.48 13.96
C ASP A 256 9.01 1.45 13.46
N GLY A 257 8.64 2.40 12.59
CA GLY A 257 7.29 2.54 12.07
C GLY A 257 7.02 1.74 10.80
N GLY A 258 5.85 1.13 10.77
CA GLY A 258 5.43 0.27 9.67
C GLY A 258 4.82 1.03 8.50
N VAL A 259 5.07 0.54 7.29
CA VAL A 259 4.47 1.02 6.05
C VAL A 259 3.42 0.02 5.57
N ARG A 260 2.17 0.48 5.54
CA ARG A 260 1.01 -0.29 5.10
C ARG A 260 0.26 0.48 4.02
N PRO A 261 0.61 0.29 2.74
CA PRO A 261 0.13 1.11 1.63
C PRO A 261 -1.30 0.80 1.19
N ALA A 262 -1.90 1.78 0.52
CA ALA A 262 -3.15 1.67 -0.21
C ALA A 262 -2.97 2.14 -1.66
N ILE A 263 -3.78 1.59 -2.57
CA ILE A 263 -3.80 1.94 -4.00
C ILE A 263 -5.24 1.92 -4.53
N TRP A 264 -5.55 2.79 -5.46
CA TRP A 264 -6.72 2.65 -6.31
C TRP A 264 -6.34 1.92 -7.59
N VAL A 265 -7.12 0.92 -7.98
CA VAL A 265 -6.92 0.18 -9.22
C VAL A 265 -8.18 0.19 -10.08
N SER A 266 -8.01 0.25 -11.42
CA SER A 266 -9.06 -0.05 -12.40
C SER A 266 -9.14 -1.56 -12.62
N TYR A 267 -10.35 -2.12 -12.84
CA TYR A 267 -10.54 -3.56 -13.00
C TYR A 267 -11.69 -3.91 -13.95
#